data_d16ba471c959bbdf28310046f942efd9
#
_entry.id   d16ba471c959bbdf28310046f942efd9
#
_cell.length_a   1.000
_cell.length_b   1.000
_cell.length_c   1.000
_cell.angle_alpha   90.00
_cell.angle_beta   90.00
_cell.angle_gamma   90.00
#
_symmetry.space_group_name_H-M   'P 1'
#
loop_
_entity.id
_entity.type
_entity.pdbx_description
1 polymer ?
#
loop_
_entity_poly.entity_id
_entity_poly.type
_entity_poly.pdbx_seq_one_letter_code
_entity_poly.pdbx_strand_id
1 'polypeptide(L)'
;MDRRTLLISLASPAVLPSHSAVAGSAAELRQISYPVFGGQEDSFRHYCIEVLKLAVEHCGVGYQLKPVLQPVGQGRAIRQLSAGEGPLNILWSMTSAERERDLLPLRFPLDRGLMGWRLLLVRKAEQQRFAQIRSLEALRALTAVQMHDWPDTQILRANGLQVGTGSSYENLFAMLQHGRTDYFPRSVLEIAEDMARYGASHDLAIAPGLLLSYPTAFYFFVSPREPALAKDLSLGLERILSNGSWRALFLQQMRRQSKALKLHERQVLALRNPLLPAATPLQRTELWEEPGRLGA
;
A
#
# COMPACT_ATOMS: atom_id res chain seq x y z
N MET A 1 104.45 5.53 0.47
CA MET A 1 103.70 5.81 -0.76
C MET A 1 102.46 4.84 -0.74
N ASP A 2 101.39 5.24 -0.10
CA ASP A 2 100.22 4.38 0.10
C ASP A 2 99.17 4.65 -0.95
N ARG A 3 98.79 3.63 -1.65
CA ARG A 3 97.59 3.66 -2.55
C ARG A 3 96.39 3.16 -1.77
N ARG A 4 95.49 4.05 -1.39
CA ARG A 4 94.18 3.65 -0.87
C ARG A 4 93.21 3.43 -2.03
N THR A 5 92.79 2.19 -2.14
CA THR A 5 91.72 1.74 -3.07
C THR A 5 90.35 2.03 -2.47
N LEU A 6 89.56 2.84 -3.17
CA LEU A 6 88.17 3.20 -2.78
C LEU A 6 87.22 2.14 -3.41
N LEU A 7 86.57 1.34 -2.59
CA LEU A 7 85.50 0.47 -3.00
C LEU A 7 84.14 1.19 -3.05
N ILE A 8 83.64 1.40 -4.25
CA ILE A 8 82.31 1.97 -4.46
C ILE A 8 81.31 0.83 -4.43
N SER A 9 80.43 0.74 -3.38
CA SER A 9 79.31 -0.21 -3.27
C SER A 9 78.12 0.30 -4.08
N LEU A 10 77.78 -0.39 -5.15
CA LEU A 10 76.59 -0.12 -5.91
C LEU A 10 75.33 -0.78 -5.18
N ALA A 11 74.51 0.07 -4.57
CA ALA A 11 73.23 -0.33 -4.01
C ALA A 11 72.18 -0.41 -5.14
N SER A 12 71.68 -1.56 -5.44
CA SER A 12 70.50 -1.77 -6.34
C SER A 12 69.24 -1.28 -5.68
N PRO A 13 68.36 -0.52 -6.37
CA PRO A 13 67.08 -0.16 -5.83
C PRO A 13 66.13 -1.35 -5.82
N ALA A 14 65.59 -1.69 -4.65
CA ALA A 14 64.51 -2.66 -4.50
C ALA A 14 63.23 -2.08 -5.11
N VAL A 15 62.74 -2.71 -6.18
CA VAL A 15 61.40 -2.41 -6.75
C VAL A 15 60.36 -3.05 -5.85
N LEU A 16 59.64 -2.21 -5.08
CA LEU A 16 58.45 -2.60 -4.34
C LEU A 16 57.30 -2.83 -5.32
N PRO A 17 56.52 -3.92 -5.22
CA PRO A 17 55.36 -4.10 -6.07
C PRO A 17 54.28 -3.09 -5.67
N SER A 18 53.90 -2.22 -6.60
CA SER A 18 52.76 -1.34 -6.47
C SER A 18 51.48 -2.19 -6.39
N HIS A 19 50.90 -2.31 -5.20
CA HIS A 19 49.57 -2.83 -5.05
C HIS A 19 48.62 -1.77 -5.64
N SER A 20 48.20 -1.99 -6.89
CA SER A 20 47.05 -1.28 -7.46
C SER A 20 45.84 -1.70 -6.64
N ALA A 21 45.44 -0.85 -5.70
CA ALA A 21 44.12 -0.94 -5.09
C ALA A 21 43.09 -0.81 -6.22
N VAL A 22 42.45 -1.91 -6.58
CA VAL A 22 41.25 -1.89 -7.40
C VAL A 22 40.24 -1.11 -6.60
N ALA A 23 40.12 0.18 -6.89
CA ALA A 23 39.00 1.00 -6.43
C ALA A 23 37.75 0.34 -7.01
N GLY A 24 37.05 -0.46 -6.19
CA GLY A 24 35.74 -0.96 -6.49
C GLY A 24 34.88 0.25 -6.85
N SER A 25 34.48 0.36 -8.10
CA SER A 25 33.46 1.31 -8.55
C SER A 25 32.29 1.18 -7.57
N ALA A 26 32.03 2.21 -6.78
CA ALA A 26 30.81 2.27 -6.00
C ALA A 26 29.67 2.14 -7.02
N ALA A 27 29.03 0.98 -7.05
CA ALA A 27 27.92 0.72 -7.97
C ALA A 27 26.90 1.82 -7.71
N GLU A 28 26.64 2.65 -8.72
CA GLU A 28 25.67 3.73 -8.63
C GLU A 28 24.32 3.10 -8.23
N LEU A 29 23.81 3.48 -7.04
CA LEU A 29 22.57 2.94 -6.52
C LEU A 29 21.42 3.30 -7.46
N ARG A 30 20.70 2.30 -7.93
CA ARG A 30 19.50 2.52 -8.75
C ARG A 30 18.45 3.24 -7.91
N GLN A 31 17.68 4.13 -8.53
CA GLN A 31 16.69 4.93 -7.81
C GLN A 31 15.29 4.34 -7.92
N ILE A 32 14.59 4.23 -6.79
CA ILE A 32 13.14 3.94 -6.74
C ILE A 32 12.42 5.20 -6.32
N SER A 33 11.70 5.81 -7.26
CA SER A 33 10.91 7.02 -7.03
C SER A 33 9.44 6.65 -6.79
N TYR A 34 8.93 6.92 -5.59
CA TYR A 34 7.59 6.57 -5.14
C TYR A 34 6.76 7.81 -4.77
N PRO A 35 5.42 7.77 -4.88
CA PRO A 35 4.58 8.93 -4.64
C PRO A 35 4.42 9.24 -3.15
N VAL A 36 4.46 10.53 -2.83
CA VAL A 36 3.92 11.11 -1.61
C VAL A 36 2.80 12.05 -2.03
N PHE A 37 1.56 11.64 -1.80
CA PHE A 37 0.40 12.49 -2.06
C PHE A 37 0.31 13.56 -0.96
N GLY A 38 0.16 14.82 -1.38
CA GLY A 38 0.18 15.96 -0.46
C GLY A 38 -0.93 15.88 0.57
N GLY A 39 -0.61 16.37 1.76
CA GLY A 39 -1.59 16.74 2.78
C GLY A 39 -1.54 15.95 4.06
N GLN A 40 -1.00 14.73 4.21
CA GLN A 40 -0.95 14.17 5.56
C GLN A 40 -0.27 12.81 5.71
N GLU A 41 0.26 12.59 6.90
CA GLU A 41 0.69 11.28 7.36
C GLU A 41 -0.50 10.33 7.37
N ASP A 42 -0.38 9.25 6.61
CA ASP A 42 -1.30 8.15 6.50
C ASP A 42 -0.54 6.90 6.97
N SER A 43 -1.01 6.28 8.05
CA SER A 43 -0.32 5.13 8.65
C SER A 43 -0.21 3.95 7.70
N PHE A 44 -1.22 3.76 6.82
CA PHE A 44 -1.16 2.72 5.80
C PHE A 44 -0.12 3.04 4.71
N ARG A 45 -0.01 4.30 4.31
CA ARG A 45 1.07 4.74 3.41
C ARG A 45 2.44 4.51 4.04
N HIS A 46 2.61 4.89 5.31
CA HIS A 46 3.86 4.63 6.03
C HIS A 46 4.19 3.14 6.04
N TYR A 47 3.20 2.29 6.32
CA TYR A 47 3.36 0.85 6.27
C TYR A 47 3.79 0.37 4.86
N CYS A 48 3.18 0.85 3.77
CA CYS A 48 3.60 0.49 2.41
C CYS A 48 5.07 0.88 2.14
N ILE A 49 5.51 2.04 2.63
CA ILE A 49 6.91 2.47 2.50
C ILE A 49 7.83 1.54 3.29
N GLU A 50 7.47 1.14 4.50
CA GLU A 50 8.26 0.20 5.30
C GLU A 50 8.34 -1.20 4.62
N VAL A 51 7.25 -1.68 4.02
CA VAL A 51 7.28 -2.91 3.21
C VAL A 51 8.21 -2.76 1.99
N LEU A 52 8.17 -1.60 1.31
CA LEU A 52 9.07 -1.31 0.19
C LEU A 52 10.54 -1.30 0.62
N LYS A 53 10.87 -0.64 1.74
CA LYS A 53 12.22 -0.65 2.32
C LYS A 53 12.69 -2.07 2.60
N LEU A 54 11.85 -2.83 3.28
CA LEU A 54 12.16 -4.21 3.64
C LEU A 54 12.36 -5.08 2.40
N ALA A 55 11.54 -4.91 1.35
CA ALA A 55 11.71 -5.62 0.08
C ALA A 55 13.02 -5.24 -0.63
N VAL A 56 13.39 -3.96 -0.63
CA VAL A 56 14.66 -3.45 -1.18
C VAL A 56 15.86 -4.04 -0.45
N GLU A 57 15.84 -4.08 0.88
CA GLU A 57 16.92 -4.67 1.69
C GLU A 57 17.13 -6.17 1.38
N HIS A 58 16.09 -6.84 0.91
CA HIS A 58 16.11 -8.28 0.63
C HIS A 58 16.16 -8.65 -0.86
N CYS A 59 16.10 -7.68 -1.79
CA CYS A 59 16.10 -8.00 -3.23
C CYS A 59 17.48 -8.43 -3.78
N GLY A 60 18.56 -8.07 -3.09
CA GLY A 60 19.93 -8.40 -3.50
C GLY A 60 20.54 -7.38 -4.47
N VAL A 61 19.87 -6.28 -4.75
CA VAL A 61 20.34 -5.17 -5.58
C VAL A 61 20.26 -3.88 -4.78
N GLY A 62 21.26 -3.02 -4.88
CA GLY A 62 21.27 -1.71 -4.20
C GLY A 62 20.31 -0.72 -4.85
N TYR A 63 19.34 -0.25 -4.10
CA TYR A 63 18.40 0.79 -4.50
C TYR A 63 18.36 1.92 -3.47
N GLN A 64 18.21 3.16 -3.98
CA GLN A 64 17.92 4.32 -3.17
C GLN A 64 16.44 4.71 -3.32
N LEU A 65 15.72 4.80 -2.21
CA LEU A 65 14.33 5.23 -2.19
C LEU A 65 14.23 6.75 -2.22
N LYS A 66 13.45 7.28 -3.16
CA LYS A 66 13.22 8.73 -3.33
C LYS A 66 11.73 9.05 -3.27
N PRO A 67 11.27 9.75 -2.22
CA PRO A 67 9.91 10.26 -2.19
C PRO A 67 9.73 11.37 -3.23
N VAL A 68 8.61 11.36 -3.93
CA VAL A 68 8.24 12.38 -4.92
C VAL A 68 6.88 12.93 -4.57
N LEU A 69 6.83 14.22 -4.23
CA LEU A 69 5.57 14.89 -3.93
C LEU A 69 4.67 14.90 -5.17
N GLN A 70 3.48 14.34 -5.05
CA GLN A 70 2.48 14.33 -6.08
C GLN A 70 1.37 15.33 -5.74
N PRO A 71 1.27 16.45 -6.47
CA PRO A 71 0.18 17.43 -6.29
C PRO A 71 -1.14 16.95 -6.91
N VAL A 72 -1.13 15.74 -7.50
CA VAL A 72 -2.27 15.18 -8.25
C VAL A 72 -2.80 13.93 -7.60
N GLY A 73 -4.09 13.62 -7.82
CA GLY A 73 -4.72 12.42 -7.29
C GLY A 73 -4.17 11.11 -7.88
N GLN A 74 -4.47 10.00 -7.21
CA GLN A 74 -3.97 8.65 -7.52
C GLN A 74 -4.21 8.27 -8.99
N GLY A 75 -5.41 8.52 -9.55
CA GLY A 75 -5.72 8.16 -10.93
C GLY A 75 -4.81 8.83 -11.96
N ARG A 76 -4.39 10.08 -11.72
CA ARG A 76 -3.43 10.77 -12.61
C ARG A 76 -2.02 10.21 -12.45
N ALA A 77 -1.59 9.91 -11.24
CA ALA A 77 -0.29 9.28 -11.00
C ALA A 77 -0.20 7.90 -11.69
N ILE A 78 -1.27 7.11 -11.65
CA ILE A 78 -1.36 5.82 -12.37
C ILE A 78 -1.20 6.02 -13.87
N ARG A 79 -1.92 6.97 -14.48
CA ARG A 79 -1.80 7.27 -15.93
C ARG A 79 -0.39 7.72 -16.32
N GLN A 80 0.24 8.59 -15.53
CA GLN A 80 1.62 9.02 -15.76
C GLN A 80 2.60 7.85 -15.70
N LEU A 81 2.46 6.99 -14.68
CA LEU A 81 3.31 5.81 -14.52
C LEU A 81 3.15 4.82 -15.69
N SER A 82 1.92 4.58 -16.17
CA SER A 82 1.66 3.68 -17.29
C SER A 82 2.20 4.22 -18.62
N ALA A 83 2.10 5.54 -18.83
CA ALA A 83 2.70 6.21 -19.98
C ALA A 83 4.24 6.28 -19.89
N GLY A 84 4.83 5.98 -18.70
CA GLY A 84 6.24 6.19 -18.42
C GLY A 84 6.61 7.68 -18.39
N GLU A 85 5.68 8.53 -18.01
CA GLU A 85 5.83 9.96 -17.87
C GLU A 85 6.06 10.37 -16.41
N GLY A 86 6.79 11.46 -16.22
CA GLY A 86 7.07 11.97 -14.87
C GLY A 86 8.14 11.17 -14.11
N PRO A 87 8.31 11.48 -12.82
CA PRO A 87 9.44 11.01 -12.03
C PRO A 87 9.21 9.66 -11.33
N LEU A 88 7.98 9.12 -11.35
CA LEU A 88 7.67 7.87 -10.64
C LEU A 88 8.07 6.66 -11.46
N ASN A 89 8.57 5.62 -10.78
CA ASN A 89 8.74 4.31 -11.37
C ASN A 89 7.97 3.20 -10.60
N ILE A 90 7.40 3.54 -9.45
CA ILE A 90 6.54 2.66 -8.65
C ILE A 90 5.43 3.46 -7.97
N LEU A 91 4.29 2.83 -7.75
CA LEU A 91 3.25 3.27 -6.82
C LEU A 91 2.56 2.06 -6.18
N TRP A 92 1.63 2.29 -5.26
CA TRP A 92 0.78 1.25 -4.68
C TRP A 92 -0.69 1.60 -4.83
N SER A 93 -1.49 0.60 -5.08
CA SER A 93 -2.94 0.76 -5.31
C SER A 93 -3.69 -0.55 -5.19
N MET A 94 -5.02 -0.45 -4.99
CA MET A 94 -5.91 -1.60 -5.17
C MET A 94 -5.82 -2.10 -6.62
N THR A 95 -5.75 -3.42 -6.81
CA THR A 95 -5.66 -4.00 -8.15
C THR A 95 -6.98 -3.94 -8.91
N SER A 96 -6.88 -3.90 -10.23
CA SER A 96 -7.96 -4.13 -11.18
C SER A 96 -7.39 -4.68 -12.49
N ALA A 97 -8.22 -5.32 -13.30
CA ALA A 97 -7.81 -5.82 -14.62
C ALA A 97 -7.24 -4.70 -15.51
N GLU A 98 -7.77 -3.48 -15.44
CA GLU A 98 -7.27 -2.32 -16.16
C GLU A 98 -5.85 -1.95 -15.70
N ARG A 99 -5.63 -1.84 -14.38
CA ARG A 99 -4.32 -1.48 -13.82
C ARG A 99 -3.25 -2.53 -14.11
N GLU A 100 -3.61 -3.82 -14.04
CA GLU A 100 -2.68 -4.91 -14.36
C GLU A 100 -2.37 -5.05 -15.86
N ARG A 101 -3.23 -4.52 -16.75
CA ARG A 101 -2.94 -4.43 -18.17
C ARG A 101 -1.92 -3.32 -18.47
N ASP A 102 -2.01 -2.21 -17.76
CA ASP A 102 -1.30 -0.98 -18.09
C ASP A 102 -0.01 -0.80 -17.27
N LEU A 103 0.18 -1.57 -16.19
CA LEU A 103 1.31 -1.53 -15.28
C LEU A 103 1.82 -2.95 -14.96
N LEU A 104 3.02 -3.06 -14.40
CA LEU A 104 3.57 -4.32 -13.89
C LEU A 104 3.15 -4.53 -12.43
N PRO A 105 2.18 -5.42 -12.14
CA PRO A 105 1.77 -5.70 -10.77
C PRO A 105 2.79 -6.59 -10.07
N LEU A 106 3.21 -6.22 -8.87
CA LEU A 106 3.84 -7.16 -7.95
C LEU A 106 2.72 -7.85 -7.18
N ARG A 107 2.31 -9.06 -7.63
CA ARG A 107 1.14 -9.78 -7.10
C ARG A 107 1.34 -10.32 -5.68
N PHE A 108 1.66 -9.41 -4.79
CA PHE A 108 1.87 -9.61 -3.37
C PHE A 108 0.91 -8.68 -2.60
N PRO A 109 -0.17 -9.18 -2.00
CA PRO A 109 -1.15 -8.35 -1.27
C PRO A 109 -0.52 -7.73 -0.02
N LEU A 110 -0.08 -6.48 -0.13
CA LEU A 110 0.61 -5.75 0.95
C LEU A 110 -0.21 -5.70 2.23
N ASP A 111 -1.52 -5.64 2.08
CA ASP A 111 -2.53 -5.44 3.12
C ASP A 111 -3.19 -6.74 3.60
N ARG A 112 -2.75 -7.91 3.12
CA ARG A 112 -3.36 -9.22 3.38
C ARG A 112 -4.87 -9.26 3.05
N GLY A 113 -5.34 -8.43 2.12
CA GLY A 113 -6.74 -8.32 1.72
C GLY A 113 -7.60 -7.43 2.62
N LEU A 114 -7.04 -6.81 3.65
CA LEU A 114 -7.80 -6.00 4.61
C LEU A 114 -8.35 -4.70 4.03
N MET A 115 -7.83 -4.25 2.88
CA MET A 115 -8.41 -3.11 2.18
C MET A 115 -9.85 -3.39 1.74
N GLY A 116 -10.21 -4.65 1.51
CA GLY A 116 -11.58 -5.08 1.20
C GLY A 116 -12.49 -5.25 2.41
N TRP A 117 -11.99 -5.06 3.63
CA TRP A 117 -12.80 -5.11 4.85
C TRP A 117 -13.23 -3.70 5.22
N ARG A 118 -14.53 -3.43 5.06
CA ARG A 118 -15.08 -2.07 5.17
C ARG A 118 -16.02 -1.92 6.35
N LEU A 119 -15.67 -1.01 7.25
CA LEU A 119 -16.56 -0.49 8.27
C LEU A 119 -17.29 0.74 7.74
N LEU A 120 -18.47 1.01 8.28
CA LEU A 120 -19.31 2.09 7.80
C LEU A 120 -19.17 3.32 8.71
N LEU A 121 -18.66 4.42 8.18
CA LEU A 121 -18.82 5.74 8.82
C LEU A 121 -20.25 6.22 8.56
N VAL A 122 -20.90 6.71 9.59
CA VAL A 122 -22.26 7.22 9.58
C VAL A 122 -22.34 8.51 10.41
N ARG A 123 -23.37 9.30 10.22
CA ARG A 123 -23.68 10.37 11.17
C ARG A 123 -23.94 9.75 12.55
N LYS A 124 -23.47 10.38 13.61
CA LYS A 124 -23.59 9.87 14.98
C LYS A 124 -25.06 9.62 15.36
N ALA A 125 -25.98 10.49 14.94
CA ALA A 125 -27.40 10.34 15.14
C ALA A 125 -28.00 9.08 14.46
N GLU A 126 -27.34 8.54 13.41
CA GLU A 126 -27.82 7.39 12.66
C GLU A 126 -27.29 6.03 13.21
N GLN A 127 -26.43 6.03 14.22
CA GLN A 127 -25.80 4.79 14.73
C GLN A 127 -26.85 3.72 15.11
N GLN A 128 -27.93 4.13 15.76
CA GLN A 128 -29.01 3.19 16.18
C GLN A 128 -29.72 2.59 14.98
N ARG A 129 -29.96 3.36 13.92
CA ARG A 129 -30.55 2.86 12.67
C ARG A 129 -29.62 1.83 12.01
N PHE A 130 -28.33 2.12 11.91
CA PHE A 130 -27.36 1.21 11.35
C PHE A 130 -27.11 -0.02 12.22
N ALA A 131 -27.29 0.09 13.55
CA ALA A 131 -27.24 -1.05 14.46
C ALA A 131 -28.31 -2.12 14.20
N GLN A 132 -29.37 -1.78 13.48
CA GLN A 132 -30.46 -2.73 13.13
C GLN A 132 -30.25 -3.37 11.75
N ILE A 133 -29.32 -2.92 10.95
CA ILE A 133 -29.06 -3.48 9.62
C ILE A 133 -28.38 -4.85 9.76
N ARG A 134 -28.96 -5.88 9.11
CA ARG A 134 -28.46 -7.26 9.14
C ARG A 134 -28.31 -7.91 7.77
N SER A 135 -28.65 -7.19 6.72
CA SER A 135 -28.63 -7.75 5.37
C SER A 135 -28.17 -6.72 4.32
N LEU A 136 -27.69 -7.23 3.20
CA LEU A 136 -27.33 -6.41 2.06
C LEU A 136 -28.56 -5.69 1.47
N GLU A 137 -29.73 -6.34 1.53
CA GLU A 137 -31.00 -5.76 1.07
C GLU A 137 -31.34 -4.48 1.83
N ALA A 138 -31.17 -4.49 3.16
CA ALA A 138 -31.41 -3.30 3.97
C ALA A 138 -30.43 -2.14 3.61
N LEU A 139 -29.19 -2.45 3.19
CA LEU A 139 -28.24 -1.44 2.74
C LEU A 139 -28.57 -0.87 1.35
N ARG A 140 -29.28 -1.61 0.49
CA ARG A 140 -29.67 -1.15 -0.85
C ARG A 140 -30.60 0.06 -0.84
N ALA A 141 -31.37 0.24 0.23
CA ALA A 141 -32.23 1.39 0.43
C ALA A 141 -31.45 2.67 0.84
N LEU A 142 -30.15 2.55 1.09
CA LEU A 142 -29.27 3.60 1.58
C LEU A 142 -28.19 3.91 0.55
N THR A 143 -27.71 5.16 0.56
CA THR A 143 -26.69 5.63 -0.38
C THR A 143 -25.32 5.68 0.31
N ALA A 144 -24.37 4.89 -0.20
CA ALA A 144 -22.95 5.01 0.14
C ALA A 144 -22.33 6.25 -0.49
N VAL A 145 -21.20 6.73 0.05
CA VAL A 145 -20.35 7.70 -0.65
C VAL A 145 -18.99 7.08 -0.95
N GLN A 146 -18.41 7.41 -2.12
CA GLN A 146 -17.06 7.02 -2.54
C GLN A 146 -16.43 8.07 -3.46
N MET A 147 -15.10 8.02 -3.63
CA MET A 147 -14.46 8.77 -4.72
C MET A 147 -14.87 8.20 -6.08
N HIS A 148 -15.05 9.08 -7.05
CA HIS A 148 -15.49 8.70 -8.40
C HIS A 148 -14.52 7.75 -9.12
N ASP A 149 -13.22 7.80 -8.82
CA ASP A 149 -12.14 7.03 -9.44
C ASP A 149 -11.65 5.83 -8.60
N TRP A 150 -12.30 5.55 -7.46
CA TRP A 150 -11.99 4.38 -6.67
C TRP A 150 -12.68 3.12 -7.20
N PRO A 151 -11.98 1.97 -7.24
CA PRO A 151 -12.58 0.69 -7.60
C PRO A 151 -13.80 0.33 -6.75
N ASP A 152 -13.80 0.72 -5.49
CA ASP A 152 -14.90 0.52 -4.54
C ASP A 152 -16.25 0.99 -5.07
N THR A 153 -16.27 2.11 -5.81
CA THR A 153 -17.50 2.64 -6.44
C THR A 153 -18.14 1.62 -7.37
N GLN A 154 -17.35 0.95 -8.19
CA GLN A 154 -17.84 -0.08 -9.11
C GLN A 154 -18.20 -1.37 -8.37
N ILE A 155 -17.39 -1.76 -7.37
CA ILE A 155 -17.65 -2.96 -6.56
C ILE A 155 -18.98 -2.84 -5.83
N LEU A 156 -19.24 -1.72 -5.14
CA LEU A 156 -20.49 -1.50 -4.41
C LEU A 156 -21.69 -1.50 -5.36
N ARG A 157 -21.62 -0.79 -6.49
CA ARG A 157 -22.66 -0.75 -7.51
C ARG A 157 -22.96 -2.14 -8.10
N ALA A 158 -21.94 -2.94 -8.36
CA ALA A 158 -22.09 -4.30 -8.88
C ALA A 158 -22.79 -5.27 -7.90
N ASN A 159 -22.87 -4.89 -6.61
CA ASN A 159 -23.62 -5.60 -5.58
C ASN A 159 -25.00 -4.98 -5.30
N GLY A 160 -25.44 -4.06 -6.15
CA GLY A 160 -26.76 -3.43 -6.07
C GLY A 160 -26.86 -2.31 -5.04
N LEU A 161 -25.73 -1.81 -4.51
CA LEU A 161 -25.72 -0.70 -3.57
C LEU A 161 -25.75 0.64 -4.33
N GLN A 162 -26.49 1.61 -3.80
CA GLN A 162 -26.50 2.97 -4.32
C GLN A 162 -25.20 3.68 -3.90
N VAL A 163 -24.55 4.40 -4.83
CA VAL A 163 -23.28 5.08 -4.57
C VAL A 163 -23.29 6.48 -5.16
N GLY A 164 -23.31 7.48 -4.27
CA GLY A 164 -22.97 8.86 -4.56
C GLY A 164 -21.46 9.03 -4.62
N THR A 165 -20.98 9.92 -5.50
CA THR A 165 -19.55 10.13 -5.68
C THR A 165 -19.14 11.57 -5.46
N GLY A 166 -17.93 11.75 -4.88
CA GLY A 166 -17.25 13.04 -4.78
C GLY A 166 -15.95 13.06 -5.56
N SER A 167 -15.42 14.27 -5.78
CA SER A 167 -14.16 14.52 -6.50
C SER A 167 -13.00 14.91 -5.58
N SER A 168 -13.27 15.21 -4.32
CA SER A 168 -12.24 15.44 -3.28
C SER A 168 -12.54 14.62 -2.04
N TYR A 169 -11.49 14.18 -1.37
CA TYR A 169 -11.57 13.32 -0.20
C TYR A 169 -12.35 13.98 0.95
N GLU A 170 -12.05 15.22 1.25
CA GLU A 170 -12.69 16.01 2.31
C GLU A 170 -14.20 16.19 2.06
N ASN A 171 -14.56 16.35 0.78
CA ASN A 171 -15.97 16.53 0.40
C ASN A 171 -16.82 15.29 0.69
N LEU A 172 -16.25 14.09 0.71
CA LEU A 172 -17.00 12.86 1.04
C LEU A 172 -17.55 12.91 2.47
N PHE A 173 -16.76 13.42 3.42
CA PHE A 173 -17.19 13.59 4.82
C PHE A 173 -18.27 14.69 4.94
N ALA A 174 -18.13 15.78 4.20
CA ALA A 174 -19.15 16.83 4.13
C ALA A 174 -20.46 16.32 3.52
N MET A 175 -20.42 15.50 2.47
CA MET A 175 -21.61 14.87 1.87
C MET A 175 -22.33 13.98 2.88
N LEU A 176 -21.58 13.20 3.68
CA LEU A 176 -22.14 12.36 4.73
C LEU A 176 -22.76 13.21 5.85
N GLN A 177 -22.04 14.24 6.35
CA GLN A 177 -22.49 15.14 7.39
C GLN A 177 -23.82 15.82 7.04
N HIS A 178 -23.93 16.31 5.79
CA HIS A 178 -25.14 17.03 5.32
C HIS A 178 -26.27 16.11 4.87
N GLY A 179 -26.16 14.79 5.08
CA GLY A 179 -27.21 13.84 4.73
C GLY A 179 -27.44 13.65 3.23
N ARG A 180 -26.48 14.06 2.39
CA ARG A 180 -26.52 13.79 0.94
C ARG A 180 -26.28 12.31 0.63
N THR A 181 -25.65 11.60 1.57
CA THR A 181 -25.43 10.17 1.57
C THR A 181 -25.62 9.64 3.00
N ASP A 182 -25.83 8.33 3.15
CA ASP A 182 -26.16 7.72 4.43
C ASP A 182 -24.96 7.12 5.13
N TYR A 183 -23.98 6.59 4.39
CA TYR A 183 -22.79 5.94 4.96
C TYR A 183 -21.58 6.04 4.05
N PHE A 184 -20.39 5.93 4.66
CA PHE A 184 -19.11 5.92 3.96
C PHE A 184 -18.33 4.65 4.35
N PRO A 185 -18.28 3.63 3.45
CA PRO A 185 -17.47 2.43 3.68
C PRO A 185 -15.98 2.75 3.66
N ARG A 186 -15.30 2.57 4.80
CA ARG A 186 -13.85 2.78 4.94
C ARG A 186 -13.14 1.52 5.34
N SER A 187 -11.91 1.32 4.83
CA SER A 187 -11.11 0.16 5.21
C SER A 187 -10.83 0.14 6.72
N VAL A 188 -10.77 -1.06 7.28
CA VAL A 188 -10.29 -1.26 8.65
C VAL A 188 -8.87 -0.72 8.86
N LEU A 189 -8.10 -0.52 7.79
CA LEU A 189 -6.76 0.06 7.80
C LEU A 189 -6.75 1.59 7.88
N GLU A 190 -7.86 2.24 7.55
CA GLU A 190 -7.94 3.70 7.36
C GLU A 190 -8.90 4.38 8.34
N ILE A 191 -9.97 3.68 8.73
CA ILE A 191 -11.12 4.26 9.43
C ILE A 191 -10.78 4.92 10.78
N ALA A 192 -9.76 4.42 11.47
CA ALA A 192 -9.34 5.00 12.75
C ALA A 192 -8.76 6.41 12.58
N GLU A 193 -7.98 6.62 11.52
CA GLU A 193 -7.43 7.94 11.18
C GLU A 193 -8.52 8.89 10.68
N ASP A 194 -9.43 8.38 9.86
CA ASP A 194 -10.60 9.14 9.41
C ASP A 194 -11.42 9.64 10.60
N MET A 195 -11.65 8.77 11.58
CA MET A 195 -12.36 9.14 12.81
C MET A 195 -11.58 10.16 13.66
N ALA A 196 -10.28 10.00 13.78
CA ALA A 196 -9.45 10.95 14.51
C ALA A 196 -9.48 12.36 13.88
N ARG A 197 -9.53 12.43 12.55
CA ARG A 197 -9.49 13.68 11.80
C ARG A 197 -10.86 14.32 11.59
N TYR A 198 -11.84 13.54 11.18
CA TYR A 198 -13.13 14.03 10.70
C TYR A 198 -14.28 13.69 11.65
N GLY A 199 -14.10 12.74 12.56
CA GLY A 199 -15.16 12.23 13.42
C GLY A 199 -15.86 13.31 14.23
N ALA A 200 -15.10 14.13 14.98
CA ALA A 200 -15.65 15.18 15.81
C ALA A 200 -16.18 16.37 14.99
N SER A 201 -15.42 16.83 13.98
CA SER A 201 -15.78 18.00 13.19
C SER A 201 -17.00 17.80 12.29
N HIS A 202 -17.32 16.54 11.93
CA HIS A 202 -18.46 16.19 11.08
C HIS A 202 -19.53 15.39 11.82
N ASP A 203 -19.45 15.26 13.14
CA ASP A 203 -20.37 14.47 13.98
C ASP A 203 -20.60 13.04 13.46
N LEU A 204 -19.47 12.35 13.17
CA LEU A 204 -19.49 11.00 12.64
C LEU A 204 -19.17 9.95 13.70
N ALA A 205 -19.57 8.72 13.40
CA ALA A 205 -19.29 7.55 14.21
C ALA A 205 -19.12 6.32 13.32
N ILE A 206 -18.46 5.28 13.83
CA ILE A 206 -18.43 3.97 13.19
C ILE A 206 -19.72 3.24 13.52
N ALA A 207 -20.45 2.78 12.50
CA ALA A 207 -21.64 1.96 12.69
C ALA A 207 -21.27 0.66 13.42
N PRO A 208 -22.04 0.24 14.42
CA PRO A 208 -21.81 -1.02 15.11
C PRO A 208 -22.29 -2.21 14.27
N GLY A 209 -21.78 -3.40 14.60
CA GLY A 209 -22.34 -4.68 14.20
C GLY A 209 -22.09 -5.13 12.76
N LEU A 210 -21.70 -4.27 11.83
CA LEU A 210 -21.50 -4.63 10.42
C LEU A 210 -20.06 -4.50 9.95
N LEU A 211 -19.70 -5.41 9.02
CA LEU A 211 -18.48 -5.38 8.22
C LEU A 211 -18.84 -5.78 6.79
N LEU A 212 -18.62 -4.94 5.79
CA LEU A 212 -18.64 -5.36 4.39
C LEU A 212 -17.29 -6.00 4.05
N SER A 213 -17.33 -7.12 3.34
CA SER A 213 -16.10 -7.80 2.92
C SER A 213 -16.18 -8.20 1.46
N TYR A 214 -15.15 -7.87 0.69
CA TYR A 214 -14.96 -8.34 -0.68
C TYR A 214 -13.49 -8.64 -0.94
N PRO A 215 -13.18 -9.68 -1.73
CA PRO A 215 -11.80 -10.01 -2.06
C PRO A 215 -11.19 -8.86 -2.86
N THR A 216 -10.06 -8.36 -2.38
CA THR A 216 -9.27 -7.35 -3.09
C THR A 216 -7.82 -7.47 -2.69
N ALA A 217 -6.92 -6.97 -3.51
CA ALA A 217 -5.51 -6.94 -3.23
C ALA A 217 -4.96 -5.54 -3.46
N PHE A 218 -4.07 -5.13 -2.60
CA PHE A 218 -3.36 -3.87 -2.69
C PHE A 218 -1.90 -4.18 -3.02
N TYR A 219 -1.45 -3.78 -4.20
CA TYR A 219 -0.13 -4.13 -4.74
C TYR A 219 0.77 -2.92 -4.92
N PHE A 220 2.06 -3.18 -4.99
CA PHE A 220 2.96 -2.32 -5.73
C PHE A 220 2.73 -2.53 -7.23
N PHE A 221 2.73 -1.43 -7.97
CA PHE A 221 2.73 -1.39 -9.42
C PHE A 221 3.96 -0.66 -9.90
N VAL A 222 4.71 -1.28 -10.80
CA VAL A 222 5.94 -0.75 -11.39
C VAL A 222 5.65 -0.30 -12.82
N SER A 223 6.36 0.73 -13.27
CA SER A 223 6.28 1.18 -14.65
C SER A 223 6.58 0.03 -15.62
N PRO A 224 5.84 -0.12 -16.74
CA PRO A 224 6.14 -1.09 -17.79
C PRO A 224 7.55 -0.96 -18.36
N ARG A 225 8.19 0.21 -18.18
CA ARG A 225 9.56 0.49 -18.62
C ARG A 225 10.64 -0.05 -17.68
N GLU A 226 10.24 -0.56 -16.50
CA GLU A 226 11.14 -1.01 -15.43
C GLU A 226 10.96 -2.49 -15.06
N PRO A 227 11.01 -3.45 -16.02
CA PRO A 227 10.79 -4.85 -15.73
C PRO A 227 11.86 -5.46 -14.81
N ALA A 228 13.09 -4.94 -14.85
CA ALA A 228 14.15 -5.36 -13.93
C ALA A 228 13.82 -4.99 -12.48
N LEU A 229 13.34 -3.77 -12.23
CA LEU A 229 12.87 -3.33 -10.92
C LEU A 229 11.72 -4.21 -10.41
N ALA A 230 10.75 -4.53 -11.27
CA ALA A 230 9.63 -5.39 -10.90
C ALA A 230 10.10 -6.79 -10.48
N LYS A 231 11.06 -7.37 -11.20
CA LYS A 231 11.67 -8.66 -10.88
C LYS A 231 12.43 -8.64 -9.55
N ASP A 232 13.28 -7.63 -9.35
CA ASP A 232 14.10 -7.49 -8.15
C ASP A 232 13.22 -7.32 -6.90
N LEU A 233 12.22 -6.44 -6.96
CA LEU A 233 11.28 -6.24 -5.86
C LEU A 233 10.41 -7.47 -5.59
N SER A 234 9.97 -8.20 -6.63
CA SER A 234 9.25 -9.45 -6.43
C SER A 234 10.08 -10.48 -5.65
N LEU A 235 11.37 -10.59 -5.97
CA LEU A 235 12.29 -11.44 -5.21
C LEU A 235 12.42 -10.99 -3.75
N GLY A 236 12.55 -9.68 -3.51
CA GLY A 236 12.58 -9.10 -2.17
C GLY A 236 11.32 -9.42 -1.37
N LEU A 237 10.13 -9.24 -1.97
CA LEU A 237 8.84 -9.55 -1.35
C LEU A 237 8.72 -11.04 -0.98
N GLU A 238 9.12 -11.96 -1.85
CA GLU A 238 9.11 -13.40 -1.54
C GLU A 238 10.07 -13.75 -0.39
N ARG A 239 11.22 -13.10 -0.32
CA ARG A 239 12.20 -13.33 0.76
C ARG A 239 11.68 -12.83 2.11
N ILE A 240 11.04 -11.65 2.16
CA ILE A 240 10.45 -11.15 3.42
C ILE A 240 9.21 -11.93 3.84
N LEU A 241 8.50 -12.56 2.91
CA LEU A 241 7.45 -13.52 3.22
C LEU A 241 8.04 -14.77 3.87
N SER A 242 9.07 -15.38 3.24
CA SER A 242 9.64 -16.64 3.69
C SER A 242 10.37 -16.53 5.03
N ASN A 243 11.03 -15.40 5.32
CA ASN A 243 11.71 -15.16 6.60
C ASN A 243 10.81 -14.62 7.71
N GLY A 244 9.53 -14.32 7.40
CA GLY A 244 8.54 -13.86 8.36
C GLY A 244 8.61 -12.37 8.73
N SER A 245 9.57 -11.60 8.19
CA SER A 245 9.76 -10.18 8.54
C SER A 245 8.57 -9.33 8.11
N TRP A 246 7.99 -9.60 6.93
CA TRP A 246 6.75 -8.94 6.50
C TRP A 246 5.58 -9.21 7.47
N ARG A 247 5.40 -10.46 7.94
CA ARG A 247 4.35 -10.78 8.90
C ARG A 247 4.54 -10.04 10.22
N ALA A 248 5.76 -9.93 10.70
CA ALA A 248 6.07 -9.18 11.93
C ALA A 248 5.70 -7.70 11.79
N LEU A 249 6.08 -7.06 10.66
CA LEU A 249 5.74 -5.68 10.35
C LEU A 249 4.22 -5.46 10.26
N PHE A 250 3.51 -6.36 9.55
CA PHE A 250 2.05 -6.33 9.44
C PHE A 250 1.35 -6.43 10.80
N LEU A 251 1.74 -7.38 11.64
CA LEU A 251 1.15 -7.55 12.97
C LEU A 251 1.42 -6.34 13.87
N GLN A 252 2.59 -5.72 13.76
CA GLN A 252 2.91 -4.49 14.49
C GLN A 252 1.95 -3.36 14.11
N GLN A 253 1.68 -3.20 12.81
CA GLN A 253 0.73 -2.20 12.31
C GLN A 253 -0.70 -2.50 12.76
N MET A 254 -1.13 -3.76 12.67
CA MET A 254 -2.51 -4.16 12.94
C MET A 254 -2.89 -4.20 14.42
N ARG A 255 -1.96 -4.52 15.34
CA ARG A 255 -2.24 -4.60 16.78
C ARG A 255 -2.85 -3.33 17.37
N ARG A 256 -2.51 -2.16 16.82
CA ARG A 256 -3.04 -0.88 17.29
C ARG A 256 -4.48 -0.64 16.84
N GLN A 257 -4.90 -1.19 15.72
CA GLN A 257 -6.18 -0.91 15.08
C GLN A 257 -7.25 -1.98 15.36
N SER A 258 -6.90 -3.27 15.33
CA SER A 258 -7.87 -4.37 15.36
C SER A 258 -8.69 -4.45 16.66
N LYS A 259 -8.03 -4.25 17.81
CA LYS A 259 -8.69 -4.35 19.12
C LYS A 259 -9.77 -3.30 19.33
N ALA A 260 -9.52 -2.06 18.88
CA ALA A 260 -10.46 -0.95 19.01
C ALA A 260 -11.69 -1.11 18.09
N LEU A 261 -11.54 -1.79 16.94
CA LEU A 261 -12.59 -1.95 15.93
C LEU A 261 -13.51 -3.14 16.17
N LYS A 262 -13.20 -4.03 17.14
CA LYS A 262 -14.01 -5.20 17.52
C LYS A 262 -14.45 -6.04 16.30
N LEU A 263 -13.51 -6.36 15.42
CA LEU A 263 -13.82 -6.98 14.12
C LEU A 263 -14.48 -8.35 14.27
N HIS A 264 -14.12 -9.13 15.31
CA HIS A 264 -14.66 -10.45 15.59
C HIS A 264 -16.14 -10.43 16.06
N GLU A 265 -16.64 -9.29 16.55
CA GLU A 265 -18.03 -9.12 16.98
C GLU A 265 -18.98 -8.74 15.82
N ARG A 266 -18.44 -8.51 14.61
CA ARG A 266 -19.20 -7.94 13.49
C ARG A 266 -19.76 -9.01 12.57
N GLN A 267 -21.01 -8.80 12.16
CA GLN A 267 -21.60 -9.57 11.08
C GLN A 267 -20.97 -9.19 9.75
N VAL A 268 -20.43 -10.18 9.05
CA VAL A 268 -19.80 -9.98 7.74
C VAL A 268 -20.88 -10.08 6.64
N LEU A 269 -21.01 -9.04 5.85
CA LEU A 269 -21.78 -9.04 4.61
C LEU A 269 -20.81 -9.16 3.44
N ALA A 270 -20.76 -10.35 2.83
CA ALA A 270 -19.86 -10.62 1.72
C ALA A 270 -20.38 -10.00 0.42
N LEU A 271 -19.49 -9.32 -0.30
CA LEU A 271 -19.73 -8.73 -1.60
C LEU A 271 -18.83 -9.39 -2.65
N ARG A 272 -19.27 -9.41 -3.92
CA ARG A 272 -18.45 -9.83 -5.05
C ARG A 272 -17.61 -8.67 -5.55
N ASN A 273 -16.37 -8.95 -5.95
CA ASN A 273 -15.54 -7.98 -6.65
C ASN A 273 -15.37 -8.38 -8.12
N PRO A 274 -16.13 -7.77 -9.05
CA PRO A 274 -16.03 -8.08 -10.48
C PRO A 274 -14.75 -7.53 -11.13
N LEU A 275 -14.01 -6.66 -10.44
CA LEU A 275 -12.78 -6.05 -10.94
C LEU A 275 -11.53 -6.86 -10.59
N LEU A 276 -11.69 -7.90 -9.76
CA LEU A 276 -10.55 -8.70 -9.30
C LEU A 276 -9.97 -9.51 -10.46
N PRO A 277 -8.67 -9.32 -10.80
CA PRO A 277 -8.05 -10.07 -11.85
C PRO A 277 -7.98 -11.56 -11.53
N ALA A 278 -8.17 -12.41 -12.55
CA ALA A 278 -8.08 -13.87 -12.39
C ALA A 278 -6.68 -14.33 -11.92
N ALA A 279 -5.65 -13.55 -12.20
CA ALA A 279 -4.27 -13.80 -11.76
C ALA A 279 -3.99 -13.40 -10.30
N THR A 280 -4.99 -12.88 -9.57
CA THR A 280 -4.84 -12.60 -8.13
C THR A 280 -4.55 -13.89 -7.37
N PRO A 281 -3.49 -13.95 -6.53
CA PRO A 281 -3.00 -15.19 -5.92
C PRO A 281 -3.87 -15.63 -4.73
N LEU A 282 -5.18 -15.84 -4.93
CA LEU A 282 -6.12 -16.24 -3.87
C LEU A 282 -5.79 -17.60 -3.25
N GLN A 283 -5.09 -18.46 -3.99
CA GLN A 283 -4.69 -19.80 -3.53
C GLN A 283 -3.48 -19.78 -2.58
N ARG A 284 -2.76 -18.65 -2.52
CA ARG A 284 -1.62 -18.46 -1.62
C ARG A 284 -2.12 -17.95 -0.27
N THR A 285 -2.69 -18.84 0.54
CA THR A 285 -3.36 -18.50 1.80
C THR A 285 -2.48 -17.75 2.79
N GLU A 286 -1.16 -17.94 2.74
CA GLU A 286 -0.18 -17.23 3.55
C GLU A 286 -0.15 -15.71 3.29
N LEU A 287 -0.67 -15.27 2.13
CA LEU A 287 -0.74 -13.86 1.74
C LEU A 287 -2.01 -13.15 2.22
N TRP A 288 -2.97 -13.89 2.77
CA TRP A 288 -4.29 -13.35 3.11
C TRP A 288 -4.59 -13.45 4.60
N GLU A 289 -5.43 -12.56 5.07
CA GLU A 289 -6.00 -12.63 6.41
C GLU A 289 -7.42 -13.17 6.36
N GLU A 290 -7.80 -13.94 7.38
CA GLU A 290 -9.15 -14.50 7.47
C GLU A 290 -10.00 -13.69 8.47
N PRO A 291 -11.26 -13.36 8.12
CA PRO A 291 -12.20 -12.81 9.09
C PRO A 291 -12.35 -13.76 10.28
N GLY A 292 -12.04 -13.32 11.48
CA GLY A 292 -12.08 -14.13 12.70
C GLY A 292 -10.72 -14.46 13.33
N ARG A 293 -9.60 -14.31 12.59
CA ARG A 293 -8.25 -14.45 13.16
C ARG A 293 -7.64 -13.14 13.68
N LEU A 294 -8.15 -12.00 13.24
CA LEU A 294 -7.73 -10.70 13.74
C LEU A 294 -8.46 -10.37 15.03
N GLY A 295 -7.76 -10.49 16.15
CA GLY A 295 -8.29 -10.13 17.47
C GLY A 295 -8.49 -11.30 18.43
N ALA A 296 -8.12 -12.52 18.04
CA ALA A 296 -7.99 -13.66 18.94
C ALA A 296 -6.66 -13.60 19.72
#